data_8c06bd9b5f1e36d14f9406afd79c997f
#
_entry.id   8c06bd9b5f1e36d14f9406afd79c997f
#
_cell.length_a   1.000
_cell.length_b   1.000
_cell.length_c   1.000
_cell.angle_alpha   90.00
_cell.angle_beta   90.00
_cell.angle_gamma   90.00
#
_symmetry.space_group_name_H-M   'P 1'
#
loop_
_entity.id
_entity.type
_entity.pdbx_description
1 polymer ?
#
loop_
_entity_poly.entity_id
_entity_poly.type
_entity_poly.pdbx_seq_one_letter_code
_entity_poly.pdbx_strand_id
1 'polypeptide(L)'
;MSLTRPGKRRAGIACLGLALAVFASDAGAQRVEFRSRGVGLPLADQALSRVLERDDYRIFTRDTVLAEEETVGGDLIVIRAALRLEGRITGDLIGVQSDIFARPGGTVEGVVAVLGGGFYGSSLAELSAQPIDASLYAYTVQEREDGTYVISAPGAAPKVRLAGFYGLLAPQYDRVNALTLEVGLDFERGASVWLPDASARLRYRTVREDLDGDLELRWPFGRHIASLSGGLTVRSNDRWINPNLENSIYAFVAAIDTRNYYEADFAEAGLRLEFGTGVRWWTDLLLGWERARPLTNREPFSLFEARGGFQDNLAVIEADDASVKIAVGLSTWIGGSTPLEIGLEVERADADVAGDLSFTIFGGHLSAEIPTTGRQELILEGRAQAPSSSGAPPQRWRALGGWGSLPTLRPVEREGDRMWWGAATYRVPLRPRASLLSRVVLWLQYAAGNAWIEGVERQPTVHSLAIGATFGPLAAGIYTDLGDDFKTVLALGIDTRR
;
A
#
# COMPACT_ATOMS: atom_id res chain seq x y z
N MET A 1 -30.06 -33.67 -31.03
CA MET A 1 -30.22 -32.29 -31.50
C MET A 1 -29.46 -31.40 -30.51
N SER A 2 -28.21 -31.09 -30.89
CA SER A 2 -27.25 -30.37 -30.05
C SER A 2 -27.37 -28.88 -30.36
N LEU A 3 -27.81 -28.10 -29.36
CA LEU A 3 -27.81 -26.63 -29.45
C LEU A 3 -26.45 -26.11 -28.91
N THR A 4 -25.57 -25.81 -29.88
CA THR A 4 -24.33 -25.06 -29.63
C THR A 4 -24.66 -23.67 -29.13
N ARG A 5 -24.15 -23.30 -27.94
CA ARG A 5 -24.16 -21.95 -27.38
C ARG A 5 -23.12 -21.08 -28.11
N PRO A 6 -23.53 -20.06 -28.90
CA PRO A 6 -22.59 -19.05 -29.40
C PRO A 6 -22.69 -17.80 -28.53
N GLY A 7 -21.59 -17.27 -28.05
CA GLY A 7 -21.64 -15.89 -27.59
C GLY A 7 -20.60 -15.42 -26.54
N LYS A 8 -19.85 -16.31 -25.90
CA LYS A 8 -18.93 -15.88 -24.81
C LYS A 8 -17.64 -15.15 -25.30
N ARG A 9 -17.21 -15.30 -26.55
CA ARG A 9 -15.90 -14.76 -27.01
C ARG A 9 -15.90 -13.27 -27.39
N ARG A 10 -17.02 -12.67 -27.79
CA ARG A 10 -17.04 -11.26 -28.24
C ARG A 10 -17.18 -10.25 -27.10
N ALA A 11 -17.80 -10.61 -25.99
CA ALA A 11 -17.90 -9.74 -24.82
C ALA A 11 -16.57 -9.57 -24.09
N GLY A 12 -15.70 -10.61 -24.08
CA GLY A 12 -14.41 -10.57 -23.40
C GLY A 12 -13.41 -9.57 -23.97
N ILE A 13 -13.39 -9.36 -25.29
CA ILE A 13 -12.44 -8.44 -25.94
C ILE A 13 -12.81 -6.98 -25.68
N ALA A 14 -14.10 -6.67 -25.64
CA ALA A 14 -14.56 -5.32 -25.34
C ALA A 14 -14.31 -4.93 -23.87
N CYS A 15 -14.47 -5.88 -22.94
CA CYS A 15 -14.14 -5.68 -21.52
C CYS A 15 -12.64 -5.54 -21.28
N LEU A 16 -11.79 -6.27 -22.03
CA LEU A 16 -10.34 -6.16 -21.93
C LEU A 16 -9.86 -4.77 -22.37
N GLY A 17 -10.39 -4.26 -23.47
CA GLY A 17 -10.06 -2.92 -23.98
C GLY A 17 -10.48 -1.81 -23.00
N LEU A 18 -11.65 -1.94 -22.38
CA LEU A 18 -12.14 -0.99 -21.38
C LEU A 18 -11.34 -1.09 -20.07
N ALA A 19 -11.05 -2.30 -19.60
CA ALA A 19 -10.23 -2.52 -18.42
C ALA A 19 -8.80 -1.98 -18.61
N LEU A 20 -8.15 -2.28 -19.73
CA LEU A 20 -6.81 -1.76 -20.04
C LEU A 20 -6.78 -0.24 -20.20
N ALA A 21 -7.83 0.37 -20.76
CA ALA A 21 -7.92 1.82 -20.88
C ALA A 21 -8.10 2.51 -19.52
N VAL A 22 -8.84 1.90 -18.58
CA VAL A 22 -9.01 2.41 -17.20
C VAL A 22 -7.74 2.19 -16.39
N PHE A 23 -7.07 1.04 -16.55
CA PHE A 23 -5.80 0.76 -15.87
C PHE A 23 -4.63 1.64 -16.39
N ALA A 24 -4.66 2.08 -17.64
CA ALA A 24 -3.67 3.00 -18.19
C ALA A 24 -3.78 4.42 -17.60
N SER A 25 -4.91 4.78 -16.99
CA SER A 25 -5.09 6.09 -16.36
C SER A 25 -4.54 6.18 -14.92
N ASP A 26 -4.30 5.06 -14.24
CA ASP A 26 -3.80 5.04 -12.85
C ASP A 26 -2.26 5.00 -12.72
N ALA A 27 -1.52 4.92 -13.83
CA ALA A 27 -0.10 5.26 -13.87
C ALA A 27 0.09 6.79 -13.89
N GLY A 28 -0.84 7.54 -13.28
CA GLY A 28 -0.81 9.00 -13.19
C GLY A 28 0.38 9.44 -12.36
N ALA A 29 1.18 10.34 -12.91
CA ALA A 29 2.19 11.07 -12.14
C ALA A 29 1.53 11.59 -10.87
N GLN A 30 2.13 11.31 -9.70
CA GLN A 30 1.66 11.87 -8.43
C GLN A 30 1.50 13.38 -8.59
N ARG A 31 0.35 13.89 -8.23
CA ARG A 31 0.01 15.31 -8.36
C ARG A 31 -0.20 15.95 -7.01
N VAL A 32 0.07 17.26 -6.94
CA VAL A 32 -0.24 18.05 -5.75
C VAL A 32 -1.30 19.10 -6.11
N GLU A 33 -2.36 19.18 -5.33
CA GLU A 33 -3.34 20.27 -5.35
C GLU A 33 -3.15 21.12 -4.08
N PHE A 34 -3.00 22.41 -4.24
CA PHE A 34 -2.88 23.33 -3.10
C PHE A 34 -4.12 24.19 -2.94
N ARG A 35 -4.61 24.30 -1.71
CA ARG A 35 -5.77 25.11 -1.33
C ARG A 35 -5.36 26.18 -0.34
N SER A 36 -5.43 27.41 -0.77
CA SER A 36 -5.15 28.57 0.04
C SER A 36 -6.39 29.43 0.28
N ARG A 37 -6.26 30.46 1.13
CA ARG A 37 -7.32 31.47 1.35
C ARG A 37 -7.47 32.45 0.17
N GLY A 38 -6.59 32.45 -0.80
CA GLY A 38 -6.69 33.27 -2.01
C GLY A 38 -6.21 34.73 -1.91
N VAL A 39 -6.05 35.31 -0.72
CA VAL A 39 -5.60 36.70 -0.56
C VAL A 39 -4.54 36.79 0.53
N GLY A 40 -3.39 37.44 0.20
CA GLY A 40 -2.32 37.69 1.19
C GLY A 40 -1.61 36.43 1.64
N LEU A 41 -1.19 35.57 0.69
CA LEU A 41 -0.53 34.30 0.98
C LEU A 41 0.75 34.50 1.80
N PRO A 42 0.97 33.73 2.88
CA PRO A 42 2.24 33.61 3.56
C PRO A 42 3.36 33.24 2.59
N LEU A 43 4.59 33.57 2.89
CA LEU A 43 5.75 33.28 2.02
C LEU A 43 5.86 31.79 1.71
N ALA A 44 5.54 30.91 2.67
CA ALA A 44 5.56 29.46 2.47
C ALA A 44 4.49 29.00 1.44
N ASP A 45 3.28 29.56 1.51
CA ASP A 45 2.21 29.27 0.55
C ASP A 45 2.58 29.75 -0.85
N GLN A 46 3.23 30.92 -0.94
CA GLN A 46 3.74 31.44 -2.22
C GLN A 46 4.85 30.56 -2.80
N ALA A 47 5.73 30.00 -1.96
CA ALA A 47 6.78 29.10 -2.41
C ALA A 47 6.16 27.81 -2.99
N LEU A 48 5.23 27.17 -2.29
CA LEU A 48 4.51 25.99 -2.79
C LEU A 48 3.75 26.30 -4.09
N SER A 49 3.00 27.41 -4.13
CA SER A 49 2.24 27.79 -5.33
C SER A 49 3.14 27.96 -6.55
N ARG A 50 4.31 28.57 -6.41
CA ARG A 50 5.29 28.75 -7.51
C ARG A 50 5.81 27.42 -8.03
N VAL A 51 6.10 26.46 -7.15
CA VAL A 51 6.52 25.11 -7.53
C VAL A 51 5.43 24.41 -8.34
N LEU A 52 4.17 24.51 -7.90
CA LEU A 52 3.04 23.89 -8.59
C LEU A 52 2.74 24.56 -9.95
N GLU A 53 2.94 25.88 -10.07
CA GLU A 53 2.76 26.61 -11.33
C GLU A 53 3.80 26.23 -12.40
N ARG A 54 5.02 25.82 -11.98
CA ARG A 54 6.06 25.37 -12.92
C ARG A 54 5.81 23.97 -13.48
N ASP A 55 5.01 23.15 -12.77
CA ASP A 55 4.64 21.75 -13.09
C ASP A 55 5.86 20.85 -13.43
N ASP A 56 7.04 21.21 -12.92
CA ASP A 56 8.31 20.45 -13.04
C ASP A 56 8.87 20.15 -11.66
N TYR A 57 8.19 19.26 -10.95
CA TYR A 57 8.58 18.85 -9.60
C TYR A 57 8.52 17.34 -9.42
N ARG A 58 9.31 16.86 -8.45
CA ARG A 58 9.26 15.49 -7.96
C ARG A 58 8.59 15.46 -6.60
N ILE A 59 7.95 14.33 -6.27
CA ILE A 59 7.30 14.13 -4.97
C ILE A 59 7.99 12.98 -4.25
N PHE A 60 8.38 13.20 -3.00
CA PHE A 60 8.81 12.15 -2.09
C PHE A 60 7.79 12.02 -0.96
N THR A 61 7.22 10.82 -0.81
CA THR A 61 6.20 10.50 0.20
C THR A 61 6.71 9.47 1.21
N ARG A 62 7.96 9.05 1.05
CA ARG A 62 8.68 8.12 1.94
C ARG A 62 9.93 8.76 2.45
N ASP A 63 10.38 8.30 3.60
CA ASP A 63 11.67 8.72 4.14
C ASP A 63 12.76 8.42 3.13
N THR A 64 13.52 9.44 2.79
CA THR A 64 14.51 9.38 1.71
C THR A 64 15.82 10.00 2.15
N VAL A 65 16.93 9.38 1.78
CA VAL A 65 18.26 9.97 1.83
C VAL A 65 18.66 10.36 0.41
N LEU A 66 18.95 11.62 0.19
CA LEU A 66 19.60 12.08 -1.04
C LEU A 66 21.11 12.08 -0.77
N ALA A 67 21.80 11.07 -1.27
CA ALA A 67 23.23 10.89 -1.02
C ALA A 67 24.08 11.97 -1.69
N GLU A 68 25.31 12.18 -1.21
CA GLU A 68 26.24 13.26 -1.65
C GLU A 68 26.44 13.31 -3.17
N GLU A 69 26.46 12.15 -3.83
CA GLU A 69 26.62 12.07 -5.29
C GLU A 69 25.32 12.24 -6.09
N GLU A 70 24.18 12.34 -5.41
CA GLU A 70 22.87 12.40 -6.05
C GLU A 70 22.43 13.85 -6.27
N THR A 71 21.82 14.07 -7.43
CA THR A 71 21.24 15.38 -7.80
C THR A 71 19.77 15.18 -8.20
N VAL A 72 18.90 15.91 -7.55
CA VAL A 72 17.51 16.10 -7.99
C VAL A 72 17.49 17.33 -8.88
N GLY A 73 17.21 17.11 -10.17
CA GLY A 73 16.97 18.20 -11.13
C GLY A 73 15.55 18.74 -10.96
N GLY A 74 15.38 20.05 -10.90
CA GLY A 74 14.11 20.71 -10.70
C GLY A 74 13.67 20.80 -9.24
N ASP A 75 12.38 21.06 -9.03
CA ASP A 75 11.79 21.27 -7.71
C ASP A 75 11.48 19.92 -7.02
N LEU A 76 11.52 19.92 -5.67
CA LEU A 76 11.22 18.73 -4.86
C LEU A 76 10.17 19.06 -3.80
N ILE A 77 9.09 18.29 -3.77
CA ILE A 77 8.09 18.33 -2.72
C ILE A 77 8.21 17.06 -1.88
N VAL A 78 8.37 17.22 -0.56
CA VAL A 78 8.41 16.11 0.40
C VAL A 78 7.14 16.15 1.23
N ILE A 79 6.35 15.07 1.25
CA ILE A 79 5.04 15.02 1.91
C ILE A 79 5.04 13.91 2.95
N ARG A 80 4.79 14.27 4.22
CA ARG A 80 4.69 13.34 5.36
C ARG A 80 5.88 12.40 5.51
N ALA A 81 7.05 12.83 5.06
CA ALA A 81 8.26 12.02 5.04
C ALA A 81 9.45 12.80 5.63
N ALA A 82 10.49 12.09 6.05
CA ALA A 82 11.77 12.69 6.40
C ALA A 82 12.70 12.70 5.18
N LEU A 83 13.28 13.85 4.88
CA LEU A 83 14.35 13.97 3.88
C LEU A 83 15.67 14.23 4.59
N ARG A 84 16.63 13.34 4.40
CA ARG A 84 18.02 13.58 4.74
C ARG A 84 18.78 14.01 3.48
N LEU A 85 19.15 15.27 3.44
CA LEU A 85 19.80 15.89 2.30
C LEU A 85 21.32 15.93 2.52
N GLU A 86 22.05 15.14 1.77
CA GLU A 86 23.51 15.13 1.66
C GLU A 86 23.97 15.52 0.24
N GLY A 87 23.10 15.33 -0.76
CA GLY A 87 23.30 15.64 -2.17
C GLY A 87 22.79 17.03 -2.56
N ARG A 88 22.42 17.18 -3.84
CA ARG A 88 22.06 18.49 -4.44
C ARG A 88 20.63 18.50 -4.96
N ILE A 89 19.92 19.62 -4.73
CA ILE A 89 18.63 19.96 -5.33
C ILE A 89 18.81 21.26 -6.11
N THR A 90 18.52 21.25 -7.43
CA THR A 90 18.74 22.43 -8.29
C THR A 90 17.56 23.40 -8.31
N GLY A 91 16.40 22.98 -7.81
CA GLY A 91 15.19 23.80 -7.69
C GLY A 91 14.82 24.11 -6.24
N ASP A 92 13.53 24.44 -6.03
CA ASP A 92 12.97 24.71 -4.71
C ASP A 92 12.73 23.38 -3.96
N LEU A 93 12.91 23.41 -2.63
CA LEU A 93 12.62 22.29 -1.73
C LEU A 93 11.45 22.66 -0.83
N ILE A 94 10.33 21.96 -0.98
CA ILE A 94 9.12 22.17 -0.18
C ILE A 94 8.86 20.96 0.70
N GLY A 95 8.91 21.11 2.01
CA GLY A 95 8.49 20.09 2.98
C GLY A 95 7.06 20.36 3.45
N VAL A 96 6.16 19.38 3.35
CA VAL A 96 4.77 19.48 3.84
C VAL A 96 4.50 18.39 4.88
N GLN A 97 4.27 18.78 6.12
CA GLN A 97 4.22 17.87 7.26
C GLN A 97 5.44 16.92 7.31
N SER A 98 6.60 17.45 6.94
CA SER A 98 7.83 16.70 6.71
C SER A 98 8.99 17.27 7.50
N ASP A 99 9.93 16.41 7.89
CA ASP A 99 11.16 16.82 8.54
C ASP A 99 12.31 16.82 7.52
N ILE A 100 12.94 17.97 7.33
CA ILE A 100 14.05 18.16 6.40
C ILE A 100 15.36 18.28 7.20
N PHE A 101 16.26 17.33 7.03
CA PHE A 101 17.58 17.30 7.66
C PHE A 101 18.66 17.64 6.63
N ALA A 102 19.02 18.91 6.50
CA ALA A 102 20.14 19.30 5.64
C ALA A 102 21.47 19.03 6.35
N ARG A 103 22.25 18.08 5.81
CA ARG A 103 23.53 17.62 6.34
C ARG A 103 24.69 18.42 5.75
N PRO A 104 25.91 18.32 6.31
CA PRO A 104 27.11 18.87 5.66
C PRO A 104 27.23 18.37 4.22
N GLY A 105 27.47 19.29 3.27
CA GLY A 105 27.52 18.98 1.84
C GLY A 105 26.17 19.02 1.12
N GLY A 106 25.06 18.95 1.82
CA GLY A 106 23.73 19.09 1.21
C GLY A 106 23.53 20.50 0.64
N THR A 107 23.11 20.58 -0.62
CA THR A 107 22.96 21.84 -1.37
C THR A 107 21.53 22.01 -1.89
N VAL A 108 20.95 23.21 -1.72
CA VAL A 108 19.69 23.62 -2.36
C VAL A 108 19.89 24.94 -3.07
N GLU A 109 19.76 24.94 -4.41
CA GLU A 109 19.95 26.13 -5.22
C GLU A 109 18.72 27.05 -5.24
N GLY A 110 17.55 26.51 -4.95
CA GLY A 110 16.30 27.24 -4.84
C GLY A 110 15.93 27.62 -3.40
N VAL A 111 14.66 27.91 -3.19
CA VAL A 111 14.09 28.26 -1.90
C VAL A 111 13.76 26.99 -1.11
N VAL A 112 14.08 26.98 0.18
CA VAL A 112 13.59 25.95 1.11
C VAL A 112 12.40 26.48 1.87
N ALA A 113 11.26 25.76 1.84
CA ALA A 113 10.09 26.10 2.63
C ALA A 113 9.52 24.86 3.33
N VAL A 114 9.13 25.01 4.61
CA VAL A 114 8.54 23.92 5.40
C VAL A 114 7.17 24.34 5.91
N LEU A 115 6.15 23.56 5.54
CA LEU A 115 4.74 23.78 5.82
C LEU A 115 4.24 22.73 6.81
N GLY A 116 4.21 23.04 8.09
CA GLY A 116 3.74 22.13 9.14
C GLY A 116 4.65 20.91 9.39
N GLY A 117 5.95 21.12 9.43
CA GLY A 117 6.98 20.14 9.76
C GLY A 117 8.19 20.83 10.37
N GLY A 118 9.40 20.26 10.24
CA GLY A 118 10.63 20.82 10.79
C GLY A 118 11.73 20.95 9.76
N PHE A 119 12.56 22.02 9.88
CA PHE A 119 13.81 22.16 9.18
C PHE A 119 14.98 22.08 10.15
N TYR A 120 15.91 21.15 9.91
CA TYR A 120 17.07 20.88 10.76
C TYR A 120 18.33 20.97 9.91
N GLY A 121 18.85 22.19 9.75
CA GLY A 121 20.00 22.48 8.89
C GLY A 121 21.32 22.45 9.63
N SER A 122 22.33 21.78 9.05
CA SER A 122 23.73 21.95 9.42
C SER A 122 24.20 23.33 8.97
N SER A 123 25.06 23.97 9.75
CA SER A 123 25.73 25.22 9.31
C SER A 123 26.69 25.02 8.14
N LEU A 124 26.97 23.78 7.77
CA LEU A 124 27.80 23.37 6.62
C LEU A 124 26.96 22.94 5.42
N ALA A 125 25.63 23.07 5.49
CA ALA A 125 24.75 22.89 4.33
C ALA A 125 24.71 24.19 3.53
N GLU A 126 24.72 24.06 2.20
CA GLU A 126 24.72 25.21 1.29
C GLU A 126 23.29 25.50 0.82
N LEU A 127 22.70 26.55 1.36
CA LEU A 127 21.36 27.01 1.01
C LEU A 127 21.44 28.38 0.35
N SER A 128 20.74 28.59 -0.78
CA SER A 128 20.71 29.85 -1.50
C SER A 128 20.03 30.98 -0.72
N ALA A 129 19.12 30.64 0.22
CA ALA A 129 18.41 31.60 1.04
C ALA A 129 18.08 30.98 2.42
N GLN A 130 17.71 31.84 3.38
CA GLN A 130 17.22 31.38 4.67
C GLN A 130 15.93 30.58 4.49
N PRO A 131 15.78 29.38 5.09
CA PRO A 131 14.58 28.60 5.01
C PRO A 131 13.34 29.35 5.51
N ILE A 132 12.25 29.21 4.78
CA ILE A 132 10.95 29.73 5.16
C ILE A 132 10.29 28.70 6.07
N ASP A 133 10.23 29.00 7.37
CA ASP A 133 9.67 28.13 8.37
C ASP A 133 8.22 28.48 8.68
N ALA A 134 7.29 27.62 8.24
CA ALA A 134 5.88 27.67 8.57
C ALA A 134 5.44 26.44 9.41
N SER A 135 6.35 25.88 10.21
CA SER A 135 6.14 24.70 11.06
C SER A 135 5.00 24.86 12.08
N LEU A 136 4.78 26.10 12.56
CA LEU A 136 3.73 26.40 13.55
C LEU A 136 2.31 26.43 12.96
N TYR A 137 2.17 26.39 11.64
CA TYR A 137 0.87 26.46 10.99
C TYR A 137 0.32 25.06 10.70
N ALA A 138 -0.97 24.86 10.99
CA ALA A 138 -1.67 23.59 10.79
C ALA A 138 -2.07 23.39 9.32
N TYR A 139 -1.11 23.04 8.47
CA TYR A 139 -1.43 22.53 7.13
C TYR A 139 -2.01 21.13 7.23
N THR A 140 -2.95 20.80 6.35
CA THR A 140 -3.49 19.45 6.25
C THR A 140 -3.12 18.86 4.90
N VAL A 141 -2.81 17.57 4.88
CA VAL A 141 -2.56 16.81 3.66
C VAL A 141 -3.58 15.69 3.61
N GLN A 142 -4.19 15.50 2.46
CA GLN A 142 -5.06 14.37 2.17
C GLN A 142 -4.58 13.70 0.89
N GLU A 143 -4.35 12.41 0.95
CA GLU A 143 -4.08 11.61 -0.23
C GLU A 143 -5.40 11.09 -0.79
N ARG A 144 -5.59 11.28 -2.09
CA ARG A 144 -6.73 10.76 -2.82
C ARG A 144 -6.39 9.41 -3.44
N GLU A 145 -7.41 8.65 -3.77
CA GLU A 145 -7.25 7.35 -4.43
C GLU A 145 -6.62 7.43 -5.83
N ASP A 146 -6.70 8.59 -6.49
CA ASP A 146 -6.03 8.87 -7.76
C ASP A 146 -4.53 9.23 -7.63
N GLY A 147 -3.96 9.12 -6.42
CA GLY A 147 -2.57 9.49 -6.14
C GLY A 147 -2.34 10.99 -6.02
N THR A 148 -3.40 11.82 -6.02
CA THR A 148 -3.28 13.28 -5.83
C THR A 148 -3.18 13.62 -4.34
N TYR A 149 -2.18 14.41 -3.97
CA TYR A 149 -2.05 14.98 -2.63
C TYR A 149 -2.69 16.35 -2.57
N VAL A 150 -3.72 16.51 -1.72
CA VAL A 150 -4.38 17.78 -1.47
C VAL A 150 -3.79 18.41 -0.22
N ILE A 151 -3.07 19.50 -0.40
CA ILE A 151 -2.50 20.30 0.69
C ILE A 151 -3.43 21.46 0.92
N SER A 152 -3.96 21.60 2.15
CA SER A 152 -4.82 22.73 2.52
C SER A 152 -4.11 23.63 3.53
N ALA A 153 -4.00 24.91 3.20
CA ALA A 153 -3.50 25.92 4.12
C ALA A 153 -4.52 26.20 5.23
N PRO A 154 -4.11 26.73 6.39
CA PRO A 154 -5.01 27.14 7.45
C PRO A 154 -6.09 28.09 6.92
N GLY A 155 -7.37 27.71 7.14
CA GLY A 155 -8.55 28.49 6.71
C GLY A 155 -9.11 28.13 5.33
N ALA A 156 -8.62 27.10 4.66
CA ALA A 156 -9.26 26.56 3.46
C ALA A 156 -10.68 26.05 3.78
N ALA A 157 -11.65 26.34 2.88
CA ALA A 157 -13.04 25.91 3.07
C ALA A 157 -13.21 24.39 2.84
N PRO A 158 -14.17 23.76 3.53
CA PRO A 158 -14.55 22.37 3.22
C PRO A 158 -15.03 22.21 1.78
N LYS A 159 -14.83 21.03 1.22
CA LYS A 159 -15.23 20.71 -0.16
C LYS A 159 -15.73 19.28 -0.26
N VAL A 160 -16.79 19.08 -1.03
CA VAL A 160 -17.25 17.76 -1.47
C VAL A 160 -16.79 17.54 -2.89
N ARG A 161 -16.31 16.34 -3.20
CA ARG A 161 -15.95 15.95 -4.54
C ARG A 161 -16.30 14.48 -4.84
N LEU A 162 -16.40 14.15 -6.10
CA LEU A 162 -16.45 12.79 -6.58
C LEU A 162 -15.04 12.18 -6.53
N ALA A 163 -14.89 10.98 -5.97
CA ALA A 163 -13.61 10.27 -5.93
C ALA A 163 -13.24 9.73 -7.32
N GLY A 164 -11.96 9.48 -7.58
CA GLY A 164 -11.49 8.92 -8.83
C GLY A 164 -11.88 9.74 -10.07
N PHE A 165 -12.16 9.06 -11.18
CA PHE A 165 -12.56 9.69 -12.43
C PHE A 165 -14.08 9.90 -12.46
N TYR A 166 -14.54 11.13 -12.20
CA TYR A 166 -15.97 11.50 -12.10
C TYR A 166 -16.78 10.62 -11.13
N GLY A 167 -16.19 10.23 -10.02
CA GLY A 167 -16.81 9.38 -9.01
C GLY A 167 -16.57 7.90 -9.20
N LEU A 168 -16.03 7.46 -10.33
CA LEU A 168 -15.72 6.08 -10.60
C LEU A 168 -14.26 5.78 -10.20
N LEU A 169 -14.09 4.81 -9.33
CA LEU A 169 -12.79 4.30 -8.90
C LEU A 169 -12.29 3.20 -9.82
N ALA A 170 -11.01 2.84 -9.70
CA ALA A 170 -10.44 1.76 -10.48
C ALA A 170 -11.20 0.46 -10.22
N PRO A 171 -11.74 -0.19 -11.28
CA PRO A 171 -12.48 -1.43 -11.10
C PRO A 171 -11.57 -2.53 -10.57
N GLN A 172 -12.11 -3.37 -9.69
CA GLN A 172 -11.42 -4.52 -9.13
C GLN A 172 -12.00 -5.81 -9.71
N TYR A 173 -11.18 -6.85 -9.76
CA TYR A 173 -11.58 -8.16 -10.24
C TYR A 173 -11.03 -9.25 -9.34
N ASP A 174 -11.91 -10.15 -8.89
CA ASP A 174 -11.54 -11.27 -8.04
C ASP A 174 -12.45 -12.49 -8.26
N ARG A 175 -12.10 -13.62 -7.66
CA ARG A 175 -12.79 -14.90 -7.87
C ARG A 175 -14.18 -15.00 -7.24
N VAL A 176 -14.50 -14.14 -6.27
CA VAL A 176 -15.81 -14.20 -5.56
C VAL A 176 -16.79 -13.17 -6.05
N ASN A 177 -16.31 -12.03 -6.58
CA ASN A 177 -17.14 -10.90 -7.00
C ASN A 177 -17.16 -10.72 -8.53
N ALA A 178 -16.20 -11.32 -9.28
CA ALA A 178 -15.85 -10.94 -10.64
C ALA A 178 -15.53 -9.44 -10.71
N LEU A 179 -16.15 -8.67 -11.60
CA LEU A 179 -15.93 -7.24 -11.69
C LEU A 179 -16.66 -6.50 -10.56
N THR A 180 -15.92 -5.71 -9.79
CA THR A 180 -16.46 -4.77 -8.82
C THR A 180 -16.37 -3.37 -9.42
N LEU A 181 -17.49 -2.70 -9.58
CA LEU A 181 -17.59 -1.29 -9.96
C LEU A 181 -17.81 -0.47 -8.70
N GLU A 182 -16.95 0.50 -8.46
CA GLU A 182 -16.96 1.30 -7.25
C GLU A 182 -17.16 2.78 -7.57
N VAL A 183 -18.08 3.43 -6.86
CA VAL A 183 -18.28 4.88 -6.89
C VAL A 183 -18.02 5.47 -5.53
N GLY A 184 -17.45 6.67 -5.51
CA GLY A 184 -17.03 7.29 -4.27
C GLY A 184 -17.30 8.79 -4.19
N LEU A 185 -17.54 9.23 -2.96
CA LEU A 185 -17.62 10.62 -2.56
C LEU A 185 -16.59 10.89 -1.46
N ASP A 186 -15.86 11.99 -1.60
CA ASP A 186 -14.93 12.47 -0.59
C ASP A 186 -15.40 13.84 -0.07
N PHE A 187 -15.43 14.00 1.24
CA PHE A 187 -15.57 15.28 1.91
C PHE A 187 -14.22 15.64 2.53
N GLU A 188 -13.68 16.75 2.08
CA GLU A 188 -12.42 17.29 2.56
C GLU A 188 -12.71 18.45 3.51
N ARG A 189 -12.33 18.33 4.78
CA ARG A 189 -12.62 19.28 5.85
C ARG A 189 -11.99 20.67 5.65
N GLY A 190 -11.05 20.80 4.72
CA GLY A 190 -10.25 22.01 4.57
C GLY A 190 -9.39 22.25 5.80
N ALA A 191 -9.43 23.46 6.35
CA ALA A 191 -8.69 23.83 7.57
C ALA A 191 -9.50 23.64 8.87
N SER A 192 -10.70 23.09 8.83
CA SER A 192 -11.50 22.85 10.03
C SER A 192 -10.87 21.77 10.90
N VAL A 193 -10.64 22.02 12.17
CA VAL A 193 -10.14 21.03 13.14
C VAL A 193 -11.26 20.17 13.72
N TRP A 194 -12.52 20.59 13.58
CA TRP A 194 -13.68 19.92 14.17
C TRP A 194 -14.37 18.95 13.20
N LEU A 195 -14.29 19.24 11.92
CA LEU A 195 -14.88 18.36 10.90
C LEU A 195 -13.94 17.22 10.57
N PRO A 196 -14.42 16.00 10.32
CA PRO A 196 -13.61 14.93 9.76
C PRO A 196 -13.38 15.17 8.27
N ASP A 197 -12.33 14.58 7.71
CA ASP A 197 -12.35 14.16 6.33
C ASP A 197 -13.24 12.91 6.26
N ALA A 198 -14.10 12.82 5.25
CA ALA A 198 -14.99 11.68 5.10
C ALA A 198 -14.90 11.09 3.72
N SER A 199 -15.02 9.76 3.63
CA SER A 199 -15.10 9.05 2.36
C SER A 199 -16.24 8.03 2.41
N ALA A 200 -17.12 8.10 1.41
CA ALA A 200 -18.21 7.16 1.22
C ALA A 200 -17.98 6.38 -0.07
N ARG A 201 -18.11 5.08 -0.03
CA ARG A 201 -17.92 4.17 -1.16
C ARG A 201 -19.16 3.31 -1.33
N LEU A 202 -19.58 3.13 -2.58
CA LEU A 202 -20.65 2.22 -2.97
C LEU A 202 -20.11 1.32 -4.07
N ARG A 203 -20.29 0.00 -3.93
CA ARG A 203 -19.76 -1.02 -4.83
C ARG A 203 -20.86 -1.89 -5.38
N TYR A 204 -20.86 -2.11 -6.69
CA TYR A 204 -21.67 -3.11 -7.36
C TYR A 204 -20.80 -4.29 -7.78
N ARG A 205 -21.19 -5.51 -7.36
CA ARG A 205 -20.49 -6.77 -7.61
C ARG A 205 -21.20 -7.57 -8.66
N THR A 206 -20.61 -7.68 -9.85
CA THR A 206 -21.32 -8.14 -11.05
C THR A 206 -21.76 -9.60 -11.01
N VAL A 207 -21.00 -10.50 -10.37
CA VAL A 207 -21.39 -11.92 -10.34
C VAL A 207 -22.30 -12.24 -9.18
N ARG A 208 -22.28 -11.42 -8.15
CA ARG A 208 -23.17 -11.54 -6.98
C ARG A 208 -24.48 -10.79 -7.18
N GLU A 209 -24.49 -9.82 -8.10
CA GLU A 209 -25.62 -8.93 -8.36
C GLU A 209 -26.08 -8.17 -7.10
N ASP A 210 -25.14 -7.81 -6.23
CA ASP A 210 -25.39 -7.11 -4.98
C ASP A 210 -24.66 -5.77 -4.90
N LEU A 211 -25.10 -4.96 -3.93
CA LEU A 211 -24.52 -3.67 -3.60
C LEU A 211 -23.98 -3.73 -2.17
N ASP A 212 -22.78 -3.25 -1.98
CA ASP A 212 -22.22 -2.98 -0.66
C ASP A 212 -21.62 -1.58 -0.59
N GLY A 213 -21.26 -1.15 0.60
CA GLY A 213 -20.63 0.15 0.77
C GLY A 213 -20.17 0.40 2.18
N ASP A 214 -19.31 1.41 2.31
CA ASP A 214 -18.75 1.84 3.59
C ASP A 214 -18.60 3.36 3.66
N LEU A 215 -18.53 3.83 4.89
CA LEU A 215 -18.24 5.20 5.27
C LEU A 215 -17.03 5.19 6.20
N GLU A 216 -16.07 6.08 5.92
CA GLU A 216 -14.95 6.35 6.80
C GLU A 216 -14.90 7.84 7.14
N LEU A 217 -14.70 8.15 8.42
CA LEU A 217 -14.50 9.48 8.97
C LEU A 217 -13.11 9.56 9.60
N ARG A 218 -12.32 10.57 9.27
CA ARG A 218 -10.96 10.77 9.79
C ARG A 218 -10.79 12.16 10.37
N TRP A 219 -10.29 12.25 11.59
CA TRP A 219 -9.90 13.49 12.28
C TRP A 219 -8.39 13.51 12.45
N PRO A 220 -7.62 14.07 11.49
CA PRO A 220 -6.19 14.30 11.71
C PRO A 220 -5.98 15.46 12.68
N PHE A 221 -5.09 15.25 13.65
CA PHE A 221 -4.67 16.26 14.64
C PHE A 221 -3.14 16.19 14.83
N GLY A 222 -2.44 17.10 14.20
CA GLY A 222 -0.99 17.02 14.04
C GLY A 222 -0.61 15.80 13.21
N ARG A 223 0.24 14.94 13.78
CA ARG A 223 0.64 13.65 13.15
C ARG A 223 -0.29 12.48 13.51
N HIS A 224 -1.26 12.70 14.39
CA HIS A 224 -2.15 11.67 14.89
C HIS A 224 -3.46 11.66 14.08
N ILE A 225 -4.14 10.51 14.06
CA ILE A 225 -5.41 10.35 13.35
C ILE A 225 -6.37 9.57 14.23
N ALA A 226 -7.55 10.13 14.49
CA ALA A 226 -8.69 9.35 14.96
C ALA A 226 -9.57 8.99 13.78
N SER A 227 -10.18 7.82 13.78
CA SER A 227 -11.06 7.36 12.71
C SER A 227 -12.28 6.63 13.22
N LEU A 228 -13.37 6.72 12.46
CA LEU A 228 -14.54 5.86 12.57
C LEU A 228 -14.86 5.33 11.19
N SER A 229 -15.11 4.04 11.07
CA SER A 229 -15.54 3.45 9.81
C SER A 229 -16.61 2.39 10.05
N GLY A 230 -17.44 2.16 9.04
CA GLY A 230 -18.46 1.13 9.11
C GLY A 230 -19.17 0.93 7.79
N GLY A 231 -19.77 -0.25 7.63
CA GLY A 231 -20.48 -0.61 6.43
C GLY A 231 -20.56 -2.12 6.22
N LEU A 232 -20.90 -2.48 4.99
CA LEU A 232 -20.85 -3.84 4.47
C LEU A 232 -19.79 -3.90 3.37
N THR A 233 -18.87 -4.86 3.44
CA THR A 233 -17.84 -5.02 2.40
C THR A 233 -17.27 -6.42 2.36
N VAL A 234 -16.54 -6.72 1.29
CA VAL A 234 -15.73 -7.94 1.18
C VAL A 234 -14.32 -7.68 1.71
N ARG A 235 -13.91 -8.47 2.68
CA ARG A 235 -12.61 -8.37 3.36
C ARG A 235 -11.67 -9.52 2.99
N SER A 236 -10.38 -9.28 3.17
CA SER A 236 -9.32 -10.28 3.01
C SER A 236 -8.14 -9.91 3.89
N ASN A 237 -7.53 -10.92 4.54
CA ASN A 237 -6.30 -10.76 5.31
C ASN A 237 -5.04 -10.85 4.45
N ASP A 238 -5.18 -11.24 3.17
CA ASP A 238 -4.07 -11.54 2.28
C ASP A 238 -3.71 -10.40 1.31
N ARG A 239 -4.26 -9.19 1.54
CA ARG A 239 -3.97 -7.99 0.73
C ARG A 239 -2.48 -7.60 0.73
N TRP A 240 -1.71 -8.09 1.70
CA TRP A 240 -0.28 -7.87 1.79
C TRP A 240 0.53 -8.60 0.70
N ILE A 241 -0.02 -9.67 0.10
CA ILE A 241 0.65 -10.46 -0.94
C ILE A 241 0.77 -9.64 -2.23
N ASN A 242 -0.36 -9.12 -2.71
CA ASN A 242 -0.42 -8.30 -3.92
C ASN A 242 -1.33 -7.09 -3.70
N PRO A 243 -1.00 -5.91 -4.26
CA PRO A 243 -1.92 -4.78 -4.37
C PRO A 243 -3.22 -5.15 -5.12
N ASN A 244 -4.29 -4.36 -4.93
CA ASN A 244 -5.59 -4.64 -5.55
C ASN A 244 -5.51 -4.73 -7.08
N LEU A 245 -4.81 -3.80 -7.70
CA LEU A 245 -4.63 -3.76 -9.16
C LEU A 245 -3.93 -5.02 -9.69
N GLU A 246 -2.83 -5.42 -9.08
CA GLU A 246 -2.07 -6.60 -9.46
C GLU A 246 -2.92 -7.86 -9.34
N ASN A 247 -3.57 -8.05 -8.17
CA ASN A 247 -4.44 -9.21 -7.94
C ASN A 247 -5.58 -9.25 -8.95
N SER A 248 -6.18 -8.09 -9.28
CA SER A 248 -7.26 -7.99 -10.28
C SER A 248 -6.81 -8.38 -11.68
N ILE A 249 -5.63 -7.94 -12.10
CA ILE A 249 -5.06 -8.30 -13.39
C ILE A 249 -4.76 -9.81 -13.44
N TYR A 250 -4.15 -10.37 -12.41
CA TYR A 250 -3.86 -11.80 -12.36
C TYR A 250 -5.12 -12.65 -12.33
N ALA A 251 -6.13 -12.24 -11.57
CA ALA A 251 -7.41 -12.94 -11.52
C ALA A 251 -8.12 -12.92 -12.88
N PHE A 252 -8.19 -11.76 -13.53
CA PHE A 252 -8.85 -11.61 -14.82
C PHE A 252 -8.11 -12.31 -15.96
N VAL A 253 -6.77 -12.19 -16.01
CA VAL A 253 -5.97 -12.71 -17.11
C VAL A 253 -5.71 -14.21 -16.96
N ALA A 254 -5.36 -14.67 -15.76
CA ALA A 254 -4.77 -15.99 -15.55
C ALA A 254 -5.53 -16.90 -14.58
N ALA A 255 -6.67 -16.47 -14.05
CA ALA A 255 -7.39 -17.12 -12.97
C ALA A 255 -6.53 -17.32 -11.70
N ILE A 256 -5.61 -16.38 -11.44
CA ILE A 256 -4.73 -16.38 -10.29
C ILE A 256 -5.22 -15.32 -9.31
N ASP A 257 -5.74 -15.75 -8.16
CA ASP A 257 -6.18 -14.88 -7.08
C ASP A 257 -5.52 -15.33 -5.77
N THR A 258 -4.68 -14.46 -5.20
CA THR A 258 -3.82 -14.80 -4.05
C THR A 258 -4.48 -14.51 -2.70
N ARG A 259 -5.79 -14.32 -2.67
CA ARG A 259 -6.53 -13.90 -1.48
C ARG A 259 -7.66 -14.83 -1.13
N ASN A 260 -7.91 -15.00 0.16
CA ASN A 260 -9.16 -15.50 0.68
C ASN A 260 -10.08 -14.35 1.07
N TYR A 261 -11.38 -14.53 0.86
CA TYR A 261 -12.38 -13.49 1.02
C TYR A 261 -13.53 -13.91 1.95
N TYR A 262 -14.06 -12.95 2.66
CA TYR A 262 -15.31 -13.07 3.40
C TYR A 262 -16.08 -11.76 3.35
N GLU A 263 -17.39 -11.83 3.49
CA GLU A 263 -18.22 -10.65 3.63
C GLU A 263 -18.28 -10.23 5.09
N ALA A 264 -18.28 -8.94 5.36
CA ALA A 264 -18.37 -8.41 6.70
C ALA A 264 -19.27 -7.18 6.79
N ASP A 265 -20.27 -7.23 7.67
CA ASP A 265 -20.80 -6.02 8.30
C ASP A 265 -19.80 -5.60 9.36
N PHE A 266 -19.43 -4.34 9.41
CA PHE A 266 -18.42 -3.90 10.36
C PHE A 266 -18.64 -2.48 10.89
N ALA A 267 -18.11 -2.24 12.08
CA ALA A 267 -17.95 -0.91 12.67
C ALA A 267 -16.62 -0.86 13.42
N GLU A 268 -15.80 0.16 13.14
CA GLU A 268 -14.47 0.29 13.71
C GLU A 268 -14.21 1.72 14.19
N ALA A 269 -13.55 1.84 15.35
CA ALA A 269 -13.01 3.08 15.87
C ALA A 269 -11.50 2.95 16.02
N GLY A 270 -10.76 3.83 15.35
CA GLY A 270 -9.30 3.79 15.29
C GLY A 270 -8.64 5.03 15.89
N LEU A 271 -7.46 4.82 16.45
CA LEU A 271 -6.57 5.89 16.90
C LEU A 271 -5.13 5.56 16.50
N ARG A 272 -4.58 6.32 15.57
CA ARG A 272 -3.17 6.26 15.19
C ARG A 272 -2.40 7.39 15.86
N LEU A 273 -1.37 7.04 16.60
CA LEU A 273 -0.46 7.96 17.25
C LEU A 273 0.93 7.83 16.62
N GLU A 274 1.54 8.94 16.22
CA GLU A 274 2.89 8.98 15.65
C GLU A 274 3.78 9.89 16.47
N PHE A 275 5.00 9.43 16.79
CA PHE A 275 5.95 10.13 17.65
C PHE A 275 7.37 10.08 17.06
N GLY A 276 8.20 11.03 17.44
CA GLY A 276 9.61 11.09 17.13
C GLY A 276 9.96 11.79 15.84
N THR A 277 11.22 12.14 15.71
CA THR A 277 11.87 12.73 14.54
C THR A 277 13.13 11.93 14.26
N GLY A 278 13.32 11.47 13.02
CA GLY A 278 14.43 10.57 12.64
C GLY A 278 14.21 9.10 12.99
N VAL A 279 13.76 8.80 14.21
CA VAL A 279 13.17 7.52 14.58
C VAL A 279 11.70 7.77 14.80
N ARG A 280 10.86 7.24 13.93
CA ARG A 280 9.40 7.39 14.04
C ARG A 280 8.80 6.16 14.67
N TRP A 281 8.10 6.37 15.76
CA TRP A 281 7.27 5.36 16.42
C TRP A 281 5.82 5.61 16.08
N TRP A 282 5.10 4.57 15.82
CA TRP A 282 3.65 4.65 15.66
C TRP A 282 2.95 3.60 16.52
N THR A 283 1.75 3.93 16.93
CA THR A 283 0.85 3.03 17.65
C THR A 283 -0.53 3.16 17.07
N ASP A 284 -1.10 2.05 16.64
CA ASP A 284 -2.48 1.95 16.19
C ASP A 284 -3.30 1.22 17.25
N LEU A 285 -4.38 1.82 17.70
CA LEU A 285 -5.42 1.19 18.50
C LEU A 285 -6.68 1.12 17.65
N LEU A 286 -7.24 -0.07 17.49
CA LEU A 286 -8.49 -0.31 16.77
C LEU A 286 -9.45 -1.08 17.68
N LEU A 287 -10.65 -0.54 17.83
CA LEU A 287 -11.79 -1.23 18.43
C LEU A 287 -12.73 -1.57 17.28
N GLY A 288 -13.02 -2.84 17.08
CA GLY A 288 -13.82 -3.32 15.97
C GLY A 288 -14.97 -4.23 16.43
N TRP A 289 -16.07 -4.12 15.70
CA TRP A 289 -17.12 -5.11 15.66
C TRP A 289 -17.29 -5.57 14.22
N GLU A 290 -17.44 -6.87 14.02
CA GLU A 290 -17.58 -7.47 12.71
C GLU A 290 -18.56 -8.66 12.77
N ARG A 291 -19.46 -8.75 11.78
CA ARG A 291 -20.20 -9.97 11.47
C ARG A 291 -19.68 -10.56 10.18
N ALA A 292 -18.91 -11.63 10.29
CA ALA A 292 -18.32 -12.31 9.14
C ALA A 292 -19.33 -13.31 8.53
N ARG A 293 -19.35 -13.39 7.19
CA ARG A 293 -20.12 -14.38 6.43
C ARG A 293 -19.25 -15.05 5.37
N PRO A 294 -19.43 -16.36 5.14
CA PRO A 294 -18.67 -17.06 4.11
C PRO A 294 -19.05 -16.61 2.70
N LEU A 295 -18.06 -16.61 1.83
CA LEU A 295 -18.22 -16.38 0.40
C LEU A 295 -17.76 -17.60 -0.37
N THR A 296 -18.51 -17.97 -1.40
CA THR A 296 -18.15 -19.05 -2.33
C THR A 296 -17.70 -18.48 -3.66
N ASN A 297 -16.82 -19.21 -4.34
CA ASN A 297 -16.45 -18.90 -5.70
C ASN A 297 -17.68 -18.94 -6.63
N ARG A 298 -17.73 -18.03 -7.58
CA ARG A 298 -18.79 -17.92 -8.59
C ARG A 298 -18.28 -18.23 -10.00
N GLU A 299 -17.10 -18.88 -10.10
CA GLU A 299 -16.45 -19.21 -11.40
C GLU A 299 -16.45 -18.03 -12.38
N PRO A 300 -15.87 -16.89 -12.00
CA PRO A 300 -15.85 -15.76 -12.88
C PRO A 300 -15.01 -16.04 -14.13
N PHE A 301 -15.25 -15.28 -15.19
CA PHE A 301 -14.49 -15.41 -16.43
C PHE A 301 -13.01 -15.07 -16.22
N SER A 302 -12.10 -15.84 -16.83
CA SER A 302 -10.70 -15.47 -17.02
C SER A 302 -10.27 -15.71 -18.45
N LEU A 303 -9.24 -14.99 -18.93
CA LEU A 303 -8.73 -15.17 -20.28
C LEU A 303 -8.02 -16.51 -20.44
N PHE A 304 -7.28 -16.91 -19.41
CA PHE A 304 -6.54 -18.16 -19.33
C PHE A 304 -6.75 -18.81 -17.97
N GLU A 305 -6.85 -20.11 -17.92
CA GLU A 305 -6.88 -20.88 -16.68
C GLU A 305 -5.49 -21.40 -16.33
N ALA A 306 -4.65 -20.53 -15.81
CA ALA A 306 -3.32 -20.95 -15.36
C ALA A 306 -3.43 -21.79 -14.08
N ARG A 307 -2.60 -22.83 -13.99
CA ARG A 307 -2.46 -23.69 -12.80
C ARG A 307 -3.76 -24.35 -12.30
N GLY A 308 -4.73 -24.59 -13.19
CA GLY A 308 -5.98 -25.28 -12.87
C GLY A 308 -7.11 -24.39 -12.42
N GLY A 309 -7.02 -23.08 -12.71
CA GLY A 309 -8.07 -22.10 -12.43
C GLY A 309 -8.07 -21.55 -11.01
N PHE A 310 -9.17 -20.92 -10.64
CA PHE A 310 -9.33 -20.36 -9.31
C PHE A 310 -9.39 -21.45 -8.23
N GLN A 311 -8.69 -21.21 -7.14
CA GLN A 311 -8.77 -22.06 -5.95
C GLN A 311 -10.08 -21.81 -5.19
N ASP A 312 -10.54 -22.78 -4.40
CA ASP A 312 -11.67 -22.60 -3.51
C ASP A 312 -11.40 -21.49 -2.50
N ASN A 313 -12.46 -20.78 -2.11
CA ASN A 313 -12.36 -19.76 -1.09
C ASN A 313 -12.45 -20.38 0.30
N LEU A 314 -11.76 -19.79 1.28
CA LEU A 314 -11.78 -20.22 2.67
C LEU A 314 -13.19 -20.17 3.24
N ALA A 315 -13.63 -21.26 3.84
CA ALA A 315 -14.90 -21.31 4.61
C ALA A 315 -14.69 -20.63 5.96
N VAL A 316 -15.26 -19.44 6.14
CA VAL A 316 -15.23 -18.71 7.42
C VAL A 316 -16.38 -19.15 8.32
N ILE A 317 -16.25 -18.89 9.61
CA ILE A 317 -17.32 -19.10 10.60
C ILE A 317 -18.22 -17.87 10.57
N GLU A 318 -19.54 -18.08 10.33
CA GLU A 318 -20.51 -17.01 10.49
C GLU A 318 -20.68 -16.73 11.98
N ALA A 319 -20.22 -15.55 12.40
CA ALA A 319 -20.20 -15.15 13.80
C ALA A 319 -20.11 -13.63 13.93
N ASP A 320 -20.62 -13.12 15.04
CA ASP A 320 -20.34 -11.76 15.49
C ASP A 320 -19.04 -11.76 16.30
N ASP A 321 -18.19 -10.81 16.00
CA ASP A 321 -16.85 -10.67 16.60
C ASP A 321 -16.64 -9.24 17.06
N ALA A 322 -16.29 -9.07 18.33
CA ALA A 322 -15.86 -7.78 18.85
C ALA A 322 -14.40 -7.88 19.30
N SER A 323 -13.53 -7.12 18.70
CA SER A 323 -12.09 -7.22 18.94
C SER A 323 -11.42 -5.89 19.26
N VAL A 324 -10.32 -5.99 19.99
CA VAL A 324 -9.37 -4.90 20.21
C VAL A 324 -8.06 -5.30 19.52
N LYS A 325 -7.59 -4.44 18.61
CA LYS A 325 -6.29 -4.60 17.96
C LYS A 325 -5.37 -3.46 18.37
N ILE A 326 -4.17 -3.82 18.80
CA ILE A 326 -3.08 -2.88 19.10
C ILE A 326 -1.93 -3.25 18.19
N ALA A 327 -1.44 -2.27 17.42
CA ALA A 327 -0.22 -2.43 16.67
C ALA A 327 0.76 -1.33 17.05
N VAL A 328 2.03 -1.68 17.15
CA VAL A 328 3.12 -0.74 17.40
C VAL A 328 4.21 -0.94 16.37
N GLY A 329 4.82 0.13 15.94
CA GLY A 329 5.91 0.01 14.99
C GLY A 329 6.93 1.11 15.11
N LEU A 330 8.02 0.87 14.40
CA LEU A 330 9.19 1.70 14.33
C LEU A 330 9.59 1.84 12.86
N SER A 331 9.76 3.07 12.40
CA SER A 331 10.42 3.37 11.13
C SER A 331 11.65 4.23 11.42
N THR A 332 12.81 3.81 10.93
CA THR A 332 14.09 4.50 11.16
C THR A 332 15.07 4.24 10.01
N TRP A 333 16.21 4.91 10.08
CA TRP A 333 17.33 4.74 9.17
C TRP A 333 18.54 4.20 9.93
N ILE A 334 18.95 2.97 9.65
CA ILE A 334 20.16 2.39 10.21
C ILE A 334 21.37 2.94 9.45
N GLY A 335 22.37 3.47 10.18
CA GLY A 335 23.57 4.05 9.55
C GLY A 335 23.29 5.24 8.63
N GLY A 336 22.04 5.74 8.66
CA GLY A 336 21.61 6.90 7.89
C GLY A 336 21.22 6.64 6.42
N SER A 337 21.33 5.41 5.95
CA SER A 337 21.03 5.07 4.54
C SER A 337 20.10 3.85 4.36
N THR A 338 19.91 3.05 5.41
CA THR A 338 19.11 1.83 5.36
C THR A 338 17.75 2.07 6.00
N PRO A 339 16.66 2.27 5.24
CA PRO A 339 15.32 2.31 5.82
C PRO A 339 14.97 0.97 6.44
N LEU A 340 14.48 1.02 7.67
CA LEU A 340 14.02 -0.12 8.45
C LEU A 340 12.61 0.16 8.95
N GLU A 341 11.69 -0.75 8.73
CA GLU A 341 10.38 -0.76 9.32
C GLU A 341 10.13 -2.07 10.07
N ILE A 342 9.68 -1.97 11.30
CA ILE A 342 9.29 -3.10 12.12
C ILE A 342 7.92 -2.79 12.71
N GLY A 343 6.99 -3.74 12.61
CA GLY A 343 5.68 -3.64 13.25
C GLY A 343 5.35 -4.92 13.99
N LEU A 344 4.72 -4.77 15.13
CA LEU A 344 4.15 -5.85 15.95
C LEU A 344 2.68 -5.54 16.18
N GLU A 345 1.83 -6.55 16.16
CA GLU A 345 0.41 -6.41 16.39
C GLU A 345 -0.12 -7.51 17.32
N VAL A 346 -1.13 -7.16 18.09
CA VAL A 346 -1.95 -8.11 18.84
C VAL A 346 -3.42 -7.76 18.61
N GLU A 347 -4.22 -8.78 18.29
CA GLU A 347 -5.67 -8.69 18.19
C GLU A 347 -6.29 -9.67 19.18
N ARG A 348 -7.26 -9.22 19.97
CA ARG A 348 -7.99 -10.01 20.94
C ARG A 348 -9.48 -9.79 20.80
N ALA A 349 -10.23 -10.89 20.77
CA ALA A 349 -11.66 -10.96 20.97
C ALA A 349 -11.95 -11.86 22.17
N ASP A 350 -13.07 -11.59 22.85
CA ASP A 350 -13.49 -12.33 24.04
C ASP A 350 -15.03 -12.42 24.05
N ALA A 351 -15.56 -13.62 23.82
CA ALA A 351 -16.99 -13.87 23.77
C ALA A 351 -17.70 -13.60 25.10
N ASP A 352 -16.98 -13.65 26.23
CA ASP A 352 -17.54 -13.30 27.53
C ASP A 352 -17.77 -11.78 27.68
N VAL A 353 -17.11 -10.97 26.84
CA VAL A 353 -17.26 -9.51 26.82
C VAL A 353 -18.25 -9.08 25.75
N ALA A 354 -18.04 -9.51 24.50
CA ALA A 354 -18.92 -9.20 23.36
C ALA A 354 -18.61 -10.10 22.16
N GLY A 355 -19.65 -10.52 21.44
CA GLY A 355 -19.52 -11.37 20.24
C GLY A 355 -19.58 -12.86 20.55
N ASP A 356 -19.24 -13.68 19.56
CA ASP A 356 -19.36 -15.15 19.62
C ASP A 356 -17.99 -15.84 19.69
N LEU A 357 -16.90 -15.11 19.45
CA LEU A 357 -15.57 -15.66 19.28
C LEU A 357 -14.59 -15.21 20.37
N SER A 358 -13.75 -16.15 20.82
CA SER A 358 -12.65 -15.86 21.74
C SER A 358 -11.33 -16.27 21.12
N PHE A 359 -10.43 -15.31 20.86
CA PHE A 359 -9.08 -15.55 20.33
C PHE A 359 -8.11 -14.45 20.74
N THR A 360 -6.85 -14.77 20.68
CA THR A 360 -5.75 -13.78 20.72
C THR A 360 -4.74 -14.15 19.66
N ILE A 361 -4.40 -13.20 18.80
CA ILE A 361 -3.48 -13.37 17.68
C ILE A 361 -2.34 -12.37 17.83
N PHE A 362 -1.11 -12.83 17.67
CA PHE A 362 0.09 -12.02 17.59
C PHE A 362 0.57 -11.99 16.14
N GLY A 363 0.89 -10.83 15.64
CA GLY A 363 1.44 -10.62 14.31
C GLY A 363 2.68 -9.74 14.32
N GLY A 364 3.45 -9.80 13.24
CA GLY A 364 4.58 -8.92 13.07
C GLY A 364 5.05 -8.87 11.63
N HIS A 365 5.70 -7.77 11.28
CA HIS A 365 6.36 -7.60 10.00
C HIS A 365 7.68 -6.85 10.14
N LEU A 366 8.56 -7.10 9.19
CA LEU A 366 9.86 -6.47 9.03
C LEU A 366 10.06 -6.11 7.56
N SER A 367 10.57 -4.91 7.29
CA SER A 367 11.08 -4.52 5.98
C SER A 367 12.35 -3.70 6.15
N ALA A 368 13.39 -4.01 5.35
CA ALA A 368 14.63 -3.25 5.33
C ALA A 368 15.17 -3.19 3.90
N GLU A 369 15.60 -2.01 3.47
CA GLU A 369 16.23 -1.79 2.16
C GLU A 369 17.69 -1.38 2.40
N ILE A 370 18.62 -2.30 2.22
CA ILE A 370 20.03 -2.13 2.54
C ILE A 370 20.79 -1.75 1.27
N PRO A 371 21.23 -0.50 1.12
CA PRO A 371 22.10 -0.11 0.01
C PRO A 371 23.38 -0.91 0.08
N THR A 372 23.84 -1.38 -1.08
CA THR A 372 25.09 -2.13 -1.21
C THR A 372 26.05 -1.34 -2.12
N THR A 373 26.72 -1.99 -3.06
CA THR A 373 27.68 -1.32 -3.93
C THR A 373 26.98 -0.55 -5.06
N GLY A 374 27.27 0.73 -5.19
CA GLY A 374 26.69 1.59 -6.23
C GLY A 374 25.19 1.87 -6.01
N ARG A 375 24.32 1.41 -6.94
CA ARG A 375 22.86 1.50 -6.81
C ARG A 375 22.20 0.15 -6.56
N GLN A 376 22.98 -0.82 -6.16
CA GLN A 376 22.47 -2.14 -5.83
C GLN A 376 21.90 -2.10 -4.41
N GLU A 377 20.88 -2.92 -4.17
CA GLU A 377 20.20 -2.98 -2.89
C GLU A 377 19.84 -4.40 -2.51
N LEU A 378 19.87 -4.70 -1.23
CA LEU A 378 19.34 -5.91 -0.63
C LEU A 378 18.07 -5.56 0.13
N ILE A 379 16.94 -6.11 -0.30
CA ILE A 379 15.66 -5.95 0.36
C ILE A 379 15.40 -7.17 1.21
N LEU A 380 15.12 -6.95 2.49
CA LEU A 380 14.71 -7.99 3.43
C LEU A 380 13.27 -7.73 3.85
N GLU A 381 12.42 -8.74 3.71
CA GLU A 381 11.03 -8.68 4.12
C GLU A 381 10.68 -9.90 4.96
N GLY A 382 9.81 -9.72 5.93
CA GLY A 382 9.32 -10.81 6.76
C GLY A 382 7.96 -10.53 7.36
N ARG A 383 7.16 -11.59 7.51
CA ARG A 383 5.87 -11.55 8.20
C ARG A 383 5.66 -12.82 9.01
N ALA A 384 5.04 -12.67 10.14
CA ALA A 384 4.65 -13.81 10.96
C ALA A 384 3.31 -13.53 11.64
N GLN A 385 2.56 -14.60 11.89
CA GLN A 385 1.34 -14.60 12.69
C GLN A 385 1.24 -15.90 13.47
N ALA A 386 0.81 -15.80 14.72
CA ALA A 386 0.49 -16.96 15.52
C ALA A 386 -0.60 -16.61 16.55
N PRO A 387 -1.61 -17.46 16.74
CA PRO A 387 -2.56 -17.30 17.82
C PRO A 387 -1.95 -17.74 19.16
N SER A 388 -2.60 -17.39 20.24
CA SER A 388 -2.41 -18.03 21.55
C SER A 388 -2.91 -19.49 21.51
N SER A 389 -3.03 -20.13 22.67
CA SER A 389 -3.43 -21.54 22.79
C SER A 389 -4.85 -21.87 22.28
N SER A 390 -5.73 -20.88 22.07
CA SER A 390 -7.10 -21.09 21.62
C SER A 390 -7.28 -21.23 20.11
N GLY A 391 -6.21 -21.06 19.33
CA GLY A 391 -6.30 -20.95 17.86
C GLY A 391 -6.89 -19.63 17.40
N ALA A 392 -7.05 -19.45 16.08
CA ALA A 392 -7.73 -18.31 15.48
C ALA A 392 -8.85 -18.78 14.54
N PRO A 393 -9.98 -18.02 14.45
CA PRO A 393 -11.05 -18.39 13.53
C PRO A 393 -10.57 -18.23 12.06
N PRO A 394 -11.16 -18.99 11.11
CA PRO A 394 -10.73 -18.98 9.72
C PRO A 394 -10.68 -17.59 9.07
N GLN A 395 -11.61 -16.69 9.42
CA GLN A 395 -11.61 -15.30 8.95
C GLN A 395 -10.40 -14.47 9.41
N ARG A 396 -9.55 -15.02 10.28
CA ARG A 396 -8.27 -14.41 10.72
C ARG A 396 -7.03 -15.17 10.21
N TRP A 397 -7.24 -16.27 9.47
CA TRP A 397 -6.13 -17.03 8.89
C TRP A 397 -5.43 -16.21 7.81
N ARG A 398 -4.19 -16.57 7.55
CA ARG A 398 -3.39 -16.01 6.46
C ARG A 398 -2.99 -17.11 5.51
N ALA A 399 -2.85 -16.73 4.24
CA ALA A 399 -2.45 -17.64 3.18
C ALA A 399 -1.07 -17.31 2.63
N LEU A 400 -0.43 -18.32 2.04
CA LEU A 400 0.79 -18.24 1.25
C LEU A 400 0.57 -18.95 -0.08
N GLY A 401 1.20 -18.43 -1.12
CA GLY A 401 1.19 -18.99 -2.47
C GLY A 401 0.90 -17.93 -3.52
N GLY A 402 1.41 -18.20 -4.72
CA GLY A 402 1.32 -17.25 -5.83
C GLY A 402 2.36 -16.13 -5.79
N TRP A 403 2.30 -15.30 -6.83
CA TRP A 403 3.16 -14.13 -6.99
C TRP A 403 3.01 -13.19 -5.78
N GLY A 404 4.09 -12.65 -5.29
CA GLY A 404 4.11 -11.75 -4.12
C GLY A 404 4.39 -12.44 -2.78
N SER A 405 4.35 -13.79 -2.72
CA SER A 405 4.78 -14.56 -1.55
C SER A 405 5.69 -15.73 -1.95
N LEU A 406 5.13 -16.89 -2.28
CA LEU A 406 5.84 -18.09 -2.71
C LEU A 406 5.31 -18.57 -4.08
N PRO A 407 5.84 -18.10 -5.22
CA PRO A 407 5.30 -18.37 -6.54
C PRO A 407 5.39 -19.83 -6.98
N THR A 408 6.18 -20.67 -6.32
CA THR A 408 6.25 -22.12 -6.56
C THR A 408 5.02 -22.86 -6.04
N LEU A 409 4.30 -22.28 -5.07
CA LEU A 409 2.98 -22.72 -4.63
C LEU A 409 1.86 -22.18 -5.52
N ARG A 410 0.72 -22.87 -5.55
CA ARG A 410 -0.51 -22.31 -6.09
C ARG A 410 -0.97 -21.14 -5.23
N PRO A 411 -1.81 -20.22 -5.76
CA PRO A 411 -2.45 -19.21 -4.92
C PRO A 411 -3.15 -19.86 -3.72
N VAL A 412 -2.98 -19.27 -2.53
CA VAL A 412 -3.58 -19.72 -1.25
C VAL A 412 -3.39 -21.22 -0.91
N GLU A 413 -2.37 -21.87 -1.48
CA GLU A 413 -2.13 -23.32 -1.27
C GLU A 413 -1.78 -23.68 0.18
N ARG A 414 -1.18 -22.75 0.90
CA ARG A 414 -0.88 -22.88 2.33
C ARG A 414 -1.68 -21.84 3.09
N GLU A 415 -2.50 -22.27 4.01
CA GLU A 415 -3.29 -21.39 4.86
C GLU A 415 -3.37 -21.92 6.28
N GLY A 416 -3.60 -21.02 7.23
CA GLY A 416 -3.73 -21.38 8.63
C GLY A 416 -3.72 -20.21 9.58
N ASP A 417 -3.94 -20.51 10.83
CA ASP A 417 -3.88 -19.55 11.93
C ASP A 417 -2.45 -19.17 12.32
N ARG A 418 -1.49 -20.01 11.93
CA ARG A 418 -0.03 -19.79 12.09
C ARG A 418 0.62 -19.63 10.75
N MET A 419 1.39 -18.58 10.58
CA MET A 419 2.11 -18.29 9.34
C MET A 419 3.43 -17.60 9.64
N TRP A 420 4.45 -17.93 8.87
CA TRP A 420 5.63 -17.10 8.70
C TRP A 420 6.09 -17.12 7.25
N TRP A 421 6.63 -16.02 6.82
CA TRP A 421 7.21 -15.83 5.50
C TRP A 421 8.36 -14.85 5.60
N GLY A 422 9.42 -15.08 4.82
CA GLY A 422 10.53 -14.17 4.70
C GLY A 422 11.14 -14.23 3.32
N ALA A 423 11.63 -13.09 2.84
CA ALA A 423 12.30 -12.96 1.56
C ALA A 423 13.54 -12.06 1.68
N ALA A 424 14.58 -12.42 0.92
CA ALA A 424 15.76 -11.61 0.69
C ALA A 424 15.91 -11.42 -0.82
N THR A 425 15.81 -10.19 -1.30
CA THR A 425 15.87 -9.84 -2.73
C THR A 425 17.03 -8.92 -2.98
N TYR A 426 17.97 -9.35 -3.80
CA TYR A 426 19.09 -8.52 -4.26
C TYR A 426 18.79 -7.92 -5.62
N ARG A 427 18.80 -6.59 -5.73
CA ARG A 427 18.48 -5.82 -6.94
C ARG A 427 19.70 -5.18 -7.55
N VAL A 428 19.82 -5.28 -8.87
CA VAL A 428 20.94 -4.75 -9.67
C VAL A 428 20.38 -3.96 -10.83
N PRO A 429 20.27 -2.62 -10.72
CA PRO A 429 19.90 -1.75 -11.84
C PRO A 429 20.94 -1.82 -12.94
N LEU A 430 20.54 -2.09 -14.18
CA LEU A 430 21.44 -2.05 -15.34
C LEU A 430 21.64 -0.60 -15.80
N ARG A 431 22.90 -0.28 -16.15
CA ARG A 431 23.29 1.06 -16.66
C ARG A 431 23.98 0.96 -18.02
N PRO A 432 23.30 0.68 -19.13
CA PRO A 432 23.89 0.96 -20.43
C PRO A 432 23.82 2.46 -20.73
N ARG A 433 24.88 3.02 -21.33
CA ARG A 433 25.10 4.47 -21.59
C ARG A 433 24.04 5.20 -22.42
N ALA A 434 23.09 4.53 -23.01
CA ALA A 434 21.91 5.10 -23.66
C ALA A 434 20.96 3.96 -24.01
N SER A 435 19.79 3.87 -23.48
CA SER A 435 18.65 3.19 -24.10
C SER A 435 17.59 2.76 -23.12
N LEU A 436 16.52 2.20 -23.62
CA LEU A 436 15.46 1.47 -22.93
C LEU A 436 15.97 0.51 -21.84
N LEU A 437 17.17 -0.06 -21.97
CA LEU A 437 17.78 -0.97 -20.99
C LEU A 437 18.17 -0.30 -19.66
N SER A 438 18.27 1.03 -19.60
CA SER A 438 18.50 1.75 -18.33
C SER A 438 17.34 1.64 -17.33
N ARG A 439 16.19 1.15 -17.80
CA ARG A 439 14.99 0.87 -16.96
C ARG A 439 14.90 -0.59 -16.49
N VAL A 440 15.89 -1.42 -16.84
CA VAL A 440 15.91 -2.83 -16.43
C VAL A 440 16.60 -2.94 -15.08
N VAL A 441 15.96 -3.65 -14.15
CA VAL A 441 16.54 -4.07 -12.89
C VAL A 441 16.55 -5.60 -12.87
N LEU A 442 17.73 -6.19 -12.75
CA LEU A 442 17.87 -7.62 -12.48
C LEU A 442 17.69 -7.86 -10.98
N TRP A 443 17.13 -9.00 -10.62
CA TRP A 443 17.01 -9.37 -9.23
C TRP A 443 17.22 -10.88 -9.01
N LEU A 444 17.75 -11.18 -7.83
CA LEU A 444 17.87 -12.52 -7.27
C LEU A 444 17.13 -12.54 -5.95
N GLN A 445 16.24 -13.51 -5.74
CA GLN A 445 15.45 -13.63 -4.52
C GLN A 445 15.57 -15.03 -3.93
N TYR A 446 15.75 -15.09 -2.63
CA TYR A 446 15.45 -16.27 -1.83
C TYR A 446 14.25 -15.96 -0.95
N ALA A 447 13.25 -16.84 -0.93
CA ALA A 447 12.10 -16.74 -0.07
C ALA A 447 11.81 -18.09 0.60
N ALA A 448 11.34 -18.03 1.85
CA ALA A 448 10.91 -19.22 2.55
C ALA A 448 9.66 -18.91 3.39
N GLY A 449 8.81 -19.91 3.62
CA GLY A 449 7.63 -19.73 4.44
C GLY A 449 6.81 -21.00 4.63
N ASN A 450 5.88 -20.92 5.56
CA ASN A 450 4.86 -21.92 5.80
C ASN A 450 3.64 -21.30 6.46
N ALA A 451 2.46 -21.89 6.22
CA ALA A 451 1.24 -21.61 6.96
C ALA A 451 0.59 -22.94 7.33
N TRP A 452 0.05 -23.03 8.55
CA TRP A 452 -0.54 -24.27 9.09
C TRP A 452 -1.55 -23.99 10.19
N ILE A 453 -2.34 -25.00 10.50
CA ILE A 453 -3.29 -25.01 11.61
C ILE A 453 -2.72 -25.88 12.73
N GLU A 454 -2.80 -25.44 13.98
CA GLU A 454 -2.35 -26.23 15.11
C GLU A 454 -3.16 -27.53 15.23
N GLY A 455 -2.46 -28.64 15.53
CA GLY A 455 -3.09 -29.96 15.62
C GLY A 455 -3.28 -30.69 14.28
N VAL A 456 -3.03 -30.01 13.15
CA VAL A 456 -2.97 -30.64 11.83
C VAL A 456 -1.52 -30.93 11.46
N GLU A 457 -1.27 -32.05 10.75
CA GLU A 457 0.08 -32.39 10.31
C GLU A 457 0.69 -31.25 9.52
N ARG A 458 1.81 -30.74 10.04
CA ARG A 458 2.51 -29.61 9.43
C ARG A 458 3.25 -30.06 8.18
N GLN A 459 2.87 -29.51 7.04
CA GLN A 459 3.60 -29.70 5.81
C GLN A 459 5.01 -29.07 5.87
N PRO A 460 5.99 -29.56 5.10
CA PRO A 460 7.33 -28.99 5.06
C PRO A 460 7.35 -27.50 4.71
N THR A 461 8.32 -26.78 5.25
CA THR A 461 8.58 -25.40 4.83
C THR A 461 8.96 -25.35 3.35
N VAL A 462 8.40 -24.40 2.63
CA VAL A 462 8.74 -24.16 1.22
C VAL A 462 9.93 -23.21 1.15
N HIS A 463 10.92 -23.54 0.36
CA HIS A 463 12.10 -22.74 0.08
C HIS A 463 12.16 -22.46 -1.42
N SER A 464 12.18 -21.20 -1.81
CA SER A 464 12.16 -20.78 -3.22
C SER A 464 13.37 -19.92 -3.53
N LEU A 465 14.08 -20.27 -4.62
CA LEU A 465 15.11 -19.44 -5.22
C LEU A 465 14.58 -18.90 -6.55
N ALA A 466 14.82 -17.63 -6.82
CA ALA A 466 14.35 -17.00 -8.04
C ALA A 466 15.37 -16.04 -8.64
N ILE A 467 15.36 -15.94 -9.96
CA ILE A 467 16.06 -14.92 -10.72
C ILE A 467 15.11 -14.27 -11.70
N GLY A 468 15.20 -12.97 -11.87
CA GLY A 468 14.32 -12.27 -12.79
C GLY A 468 14.79 -10.87 -13.17
N ALA A 469 13.91 -10.18 -13.88
CA ALA A 469 14.12 -8.82 -14.32
C ALA A 469 12.80 -8.04 -14.24
N THR A 470 12.91 -6.75 -13.94
CA THR A 470 11.81 -5.79 -14.07
C THR A 470 12.15 -4.74 -15.13
N PHE A 471 11.14 -4.32 -15.88
CA PHE A 471 11.21 -3.25 -16.87
C PHE A 471 10.00 -2.33 -16.69
N GLY A 472 10.20 -1.17 -16.10
CA GLY A 472 9.08 -0.34 -15.66
C GLY A 472 8.18 -1.14 -14.71
N PRO A 473 6.85 -1.17 -14.93
CA PRO A 473 5.95 -1.94 -14.09
C PRO A 473 5.93 -3.46 -14.39
N LEU A 474 6.56 -3.89 -15.48
CA LEU A 474 6.56 -5.31 -15.87
C LEU A 474 7.67 -6.07 -15.16
N ALA A 475 7.36 -7.24 -14.63
CA ALA A 475 8.31 -8.15 -14.00
C ALA A 475 8.21 -9.55 -14.59
N ALA A 476 9.34 -10.21 -14.70
CA ALA A 476 9.43 -11.61 -15.12
C ALA A 476 10.48 -12.34 -14.28
N GLY A 477 10.20 -13.56 -13.88
CA GLY A 477 11.13 -14.35 -13.10
C GLY A 477 10.91 -15.85 -13.22
N ILE A 478 11.99 -16.59 -13.01
CA ILE A 478 12.00 -18.04 -12.87
C ILE A 478 12.20 -18.35 -11.40
N TYR A 479 11.26 -19.08 -10.83
CA TYR A 479 11.22 -19.49 -9.43
C TYR A 479 11.38 -21.02 -9.34
N THR A 480 12.27 -21.48 -8.50
CA THR A 480 12.50 -22.91 -8.28
C THR A 480 12.31 -23.22 -6.80
N ASP A 481 11.46 -24.21 -6.50
CA ASP A 481 11.35 -24.80 -5.18
C ASP A 481 12.62 -25.64 -4.92
N LEU A 482 13.26 -25.40 -3.79
CA LEU A 482 14.46 -26.14 -3.36
C LEU A 482 14.13 -27.42 -2.58
N GLY A 483 12.85 -27.80 -2.48
CA GLY A 483 12.41 -29.08 -1.92
C GLY A 483 12.69 -30.26 -2.84
N ASP A 484 12.21 -31.44 -2.44
CA ASP A 484 12.51 -32.71 -3.12
C ASP A 484 12.05 -32.77 -4.59
N ASP A 485 10.99 -32.03 -4.95
CA ASP A 485 10.39 -32.07 -6.30
C ASP A 485 11.01 -31.06 -7.29
N PHE A 486 11.89 -30.16 -6.88
CA PHE A 486 12.53 -29.12 -7.70
C PHE A 486 11.59 -28.44 -8.70
N LYS A 487 10.39 -28.11 -8.26
CA LYS A 487 9.35 -27.49 -9.10
C LYS A 487 9.79 -26.12 -9.57
N THR A 488 9.88 -25.92 -10.89
CA THR A 488 10.24 -24.64 -11.50
C THR A 488 9.02 -23.97 -12.13
N VAL A 489 8.87 -22.68 -11.90
CA VAL A 489 7.76 -21.87 -12.39
C VAL A 489 8.29 -20.61 -13.06
N LEU A 490 7.86 -20.36 -14.29
CA LEU A 490 7.98 -19.05 -14.92
C LEU A 490 6.80 -18.19 -14.47
N ALA A 491 7.08 -17.05 -13.88
CA ALA A 491 6.05 -16.09 -13.51
C ALA A 491 6.29 -14.76 -14.23
N LEU A 492 5.19 -14.21 -14.76
CA LEU A 492 5.13 -12.87 -15.34
C LEU A 492 4.22 -12.04 -14.45
N GLY A 493 4.61 -10.82 -14.16
CA GLY A 493 3.91 -10.00 -13.21
C GLY A 493 3.99 -8.51 -13.52
N ILE A 494 3.25 -7.76 -12.72
CA ILE A 494 3.33 -6.30 -12.64
C ILE A 494 3.89 -5.99 -11.26
N ASP A 495 4.89 -5.13 -11.19
CA ASP A 495 5.46 -4.62 -9.95
C ASP A 495 5.07 -3.15 -9.81
N THR A 496 4.08 -2.86 -8.98
CA THR A 496 3.61 -1.49 -8.70
C THR A 496 4.18 -0.92 -7.41
N ARG A 497 5.10 -1.64 -6.73
CA ARG A 497 5.68 -1.25 -5.43
C ARG A 497 6.85 -0.25 -5.53
N ARG A 498 7.00 0.41 -6.69
CA ARG A 498 8.08 1.37 -6.94
C ARG A 498 7.63 2.80 -6.72
#